data_6aaeb138cb989739e6a508361366c063
#
_entry.id   6aaeb138cb989739e6a508361366c063
#
_cell.length_a   1.000
_cell.length_b   1.000
_cell.length_c   1.000
_cell.angle_alpha   90.00
_cell.angle_beta   90.00
_cell.angle_gamma   90.00
#
_symmetry.space_group_name_H-M   'P 1'
#
loop_
_entity.id
_entity.type
_entity.pdbx_description
1 polymer ?
#
loop_
_entity_poly.entity_id
_entity_poly.type
_entity_poly.pdbx_seq_one_letter_code
_entity_poly.pdbx_strand_id
1 'polypeptide(L)'
;MPRIPTYQPGQVGPVQTTGARFRAADNGGGVAGALADGMQRIGGAVADFAVAQDQINAANDDTQARKMTVEAAGKISALTQQYKALMGGNAREAQEKTLQEIAAIRDQYFGQATNGRMRAMLEQRLGSVYQDEVSAVSGHALRE
;
A
#
# COMPACT_ATOMS: atom_id res chain seq x y z
N MET A 1 26.26 -40.20 -40.95
CA MET A 1 26.28 -38.77 -41.29
C MET A 1 24.87 -38.21 -41.07
N PRO A 2 24.68 -37.34 -40.13
CA PRO A 2 23.36 -36.74 -39.86
C PRO A 2 23.04 -35.73 -40.97
N ARG A 3 21.83 -35.85 -41.53
CA ARG A 3 21.35 -34.93 -42.55
C ARG A 3 20.76 -33.68 -41.86
N ILE A 4 21.31 -32.53 -42.19
CA ILE A 4 20.79 -31.21 -41.78
C ILE A 4 19.45 -30.98 -42.52
N PRO A 5 18.34 -30.68 -41.85
CA PRO A 5 17.10 -30.34 -42.51
C PRO A 5 17.25 -28.98 -43.23
N THR A 6 17.07 -28.98 -44.52
CA THR A 6 17.04 -27.79 -45.34
C THR A 6 15.72 -27.08 -45.10
N TYR A 7 15.77 -25.86 -44.61
CA TYR A 7 14.61 -24.99 -44.41
C TYR A 7 14.13 -24.54 -45.81
N GLN A 8 12.91 -24.89 -46.20
CA GLN A 8 12.30 -24.35 -47.41
C GLN A 8 11.72 -22.98 -47.09
N PRO A 9 12.19 -21.89 -47.71
CA PRO A 9 11.56 -20.59 -47.62
C PRO A 9 10.31 -20.56 -48.49
N GLY A 10 9.15 -20.79 -47.92
CA GLY A 10 7.91 -20.76 -48.70
C GLY A 10 6.64 -21.11 -47.94
N GLN A 11 6.72 -21.52 -46.68
CA GLN A 11 5.54 -21.84 -45.87
C GLN A 11 5.26 -20.80 -44.75
N VAL A 12 5.44 -19.55 -45.05
CA VAL A 12 4.76 -18.51 -44.29
C VAL A 12 3.42 -18.29 -44.99
N GLY A 13 2.40 -19.01 -44.59
CA GLY A 13 1.05 -18.74 -45.04
C GLY A 13 0.73 -17.26 -44.76
N PRO A 14 -0.09 -16.63 -45.63
CA PRO A 14 -0.43 -15.23 -45.42
C PRO A 14 -1.02 -15.09 -44.02
N VAL A 15 -0.40 -14.23 -43.22
CA VAL A 15 -0.99 -13.76 -41.99
C VAL A 15 -2.37 -13.26 -42.35
N GLN A 16 -3.41 -14.00 -41.98
CA GLN A 16 -4.76 -13.48 -42.03
C GLN A 16 -4.82 -12.31 -41.08
N THR A 17 -4.40 -11.15 -41.57
CA THR A 17 -4.92 -9.92 -41.03
C THR A 17 -6.42 -10.06 -41.18
N THR A 18 -7.10 -10.21 -40.03
CA THR A 18 -8.54 -10.03 -39.95
C THR A 18 -8.78 -8.60 -40.36
N GLY A 19 -8.75 -8.41 -41.67
CA GLY A 19 -9.06 -7.14 -42.31
C GLY A 19 -10.50 -6.85 -41.95
N ALA A 20 -10.69 -5.91 -41.08
CA ALA A 20 -11.94 -5.20 -40.98
C ALA A 20 -12.20 -4.74 -42.41
N ARG A 21 -13.07 -5.47 -43.13
CA ARG A 21 -13.57 -5.04 -44.44
C ARG A 21 -14.36 -3.78 -44.16
N PHE A 22 -13.71 -2.63 -44.33
CA PHE A 22 -14.39 -1.36 -44.46
C PHE A 22 -15.25 -1.48 -45.69
N ARG A 23 -16.49 -1.94 -45.57
CA ARG A 23 -17.51 -1.64 -46.57
C ARG A 23 -17.76 -0.15 -46.43
N ALA A 24 -17.27 0.58 -47.40
CA ALA A 24 -17.79 1.90 -47.73
C ALA A 24 -19.24 1.70 -48.19
N ALA A 25 -20.15 1.63 -47.24
CA ALA A 25 -21.57 1.65 -47.48
C ALA A 25 -22.06 3.00 -46.94
N ASP A 26 -22.52 3.77 -47.87
CA ASP A 26 -23.36 4.95 -47.68
C ASP A 26 -24.03 4.99 -46.32
N ASN A 27 -23.59 5.91 -45.51
CA ASN A 27 -24.26 6.70 -44.48
C ASN A 27 -23.27 7.00 -43.35
N GLY A 28 -22.99 8.27 -43.13
CA GLY A 28 -22.02 8.82 -42.19
C GLY A 28 -22.17 8.44 -40.69
N GLY A 29 -22.87 7.35 -40.39
CA GLY A 29 -23.05 6.82 -39.03
C GLY A 29 -22.10 5.67 -38.63
N GLY A 30 -21.57 4.93 -39.60
CA GLY A 30 -20.81 3.70 -39.34
C GLY A 30 -19.41 3.93 -38.76
N VAL A 31 -18.73 4.97 -39.16
CA VAL A 31 -17.38 5.30 -38.69
C VAL A 31 -17.42 5.92 -37.30
N ALA A 32 -18.39 6.76 -37.04
CA ALA A 32 -18.60 7.37 -35.72
C ALA A 32 -18.98 6.32 -34.68
N GLY A 33 -19.81 5.32 -35.04
CA GLY A 33 -20.17 4.21 -34.16
C GLY A 33 -18.96 3.29 -33.86
N ALA A 34 -18.16 2.96 -34.85
CA ALA A 34 -16.96 2.14 -34.63
C ALA A 34 -15.88 2.85 -33.81
N LEU A 35 -15.75 4.17 -33.99
CA LEU A 35 -14.85 4.99 -33.17
C LEU A 35 -15.35 5.11 -31.75
N ALA A 36 -16.65 5.29 -31.54
CA ALA A 36 -17.26 5.33 -30.20
C ALA A 36 -17.09 4.00 -29.46
N ASP A 37 -17.32 2.87 -30.13
CA ASP A 37 -17.14 1.52 -29.56
C ASP A 37 -15.66 1.23 -29.25
N GLY A 38 -14.75 1.66 -30.10
CA GLY A 38 -13.30 1.60 -29.87
C GLY A 38 -12.86 2.44 -28.68
N MET A 39 -13.34 3.68 -28.56
CA MET A 39 -13.05 4.55 -27.42
C MET A 39 -13.65 4.01 -26.12
N GLN A 40 -14.82 3.41 -26.17
CA GLN A 40 -15.47 2.82 -24.98
C GLN A 40 -14.71 1.58 -24.48
N ARG A 41 -14.17 0.75 -25.37
CA ARG A 41 -13.31 -0.40 -25.01
C ARG A 41 -11.96 0.03 -24.46
N ILE A 42 -11.35 1.05 -25.03
CA ILE A 42 -10.09 1.62 -24.52
C ILE A 42 -10.34 2.28 -23.17
N GLY A 43 -11.42 3.03 -23.00
CA GLY A 43 -11.82 3.64 -21.74
C GLY A 43 -12.06 2.61 -20.63
N GLY A 44 -12.70 1.48 -20.94
CA GLY A 44 -12.88 0.36 -20.02
C GLY A 44 -11.55 -0.25 -19.57
N ALA A 45 -10.66 -0.57 -20.51
CA ALA A 45 -9.36 -1.15 -20.20
C ALA A 45 -8.48 -0.20 -19.36
N VAL A 46 -8.53 1.10 -19.59
CA VAL A 46 -7.81 2.11 -18.78
C VAL A 46 -8.40 2.20 -17.38
N ALA A 47 -9.73 2.14 -17.25
CA ALA A 47 -10.39 2.15 -15.96
C ALA A 47 -10.05 0.90 -15.14
N ASP A 48 -10.07 -0.29 -15.76
CA ASP A 48 -9.70 -1.55 -15.11
C ASP A 48 -8.24 -1.55 -14.66
N PHE A 49 -7.34 -1.00 -15.47
CA PHE A 49 -5.93 -0.84 -15.11
C PHE A 49 -5.75 0.12 -13.92
N ALA A 50 -6.47 1.24 -13.91
CA ALA A 50 -6.42 2.20 -12.80
C ALA A 50 -6.90 1.57 -11.48
N VAL A 51 -7.99 0.78 -11.53
CA VAL A 51 -8.50 0.05 -10.36
C VAL A 51 -7.49 -0.99 -9.88
N ALA A 52 -6.89 -1.76 -10.80
CA ALA A 52 -5.86 -2.74 -10.44
C ALA A 52 -4.64 -2.08 -9.81
N GLN A 53 -4.20 -0.94 -10.34
CA GLN A 53 -3.09 -0.18 -9.79
C GLN A 53 -3.39 0.37 -8.39
N ASP A 54 -4.61 0.87 -8.16
CA ASP A 54 -5.02 1.34 -6.83
C ASP A 54 -5.07 0.20 -5.80
N GLN A 55 -5.51 -0.99 -6.19
CA GLN A 55 -5.50 -2.19 -5.34
C GLN A 55 -4.07 -2.60 -4.95
N ILE A 56 -3.13 -2.57 -5.90
CA ILE A 56 -1.72 -2.86 -5.63
C ILE A 56 -1.14 -1.83 -4.66
N ASN A 57 -1.40 -0.55 -4.88
CA ASN A 57 -0.95 0.52 -4.01
C ASN A 57 -1.54 0.38 -2.60
N ALA A 58 -2.83 0.04 -2.49
CA ALA A 58 -3.49 -0.19 -1.21
C ALA A 58 -2.88 -1.37 -0.43
N ALA A 59 -2.55 -2.48 -1.12
CA ALA A 59 -1.91 -3.63 -0.51
C ALA A 59 -0.48 -3.32 -0.03
N ASN A 60 0.26 -2.52 -0.81
CA ASN A 60 1.60 -2.04 -0.42
C ASN A 60 1.53 -1.12 0.80
N ASP A 61 0.59 -0.17 0.81
CA ASP A 61 0.37 0.74 1.95
C ASP A 61 0.03 -0.05 3.22
N ASP A 62 -0.85 -1.06 3.13
CA ASP A 62 -1.23 -1.92 4.27
C ASP A 62 -0.03 -2.70 4.80
N THR A 63 0.79 -3.27 3.92
CA THR A 63 1.99 -4.02 4.29
C THR A 63 3.01 -3.13 4.99
N GLN A 64 3.25 -1.94 4.46
CA GLN A 64 4.16 -0.96 5.06
C GLN A 64 3.63 -0.45 6.40
N ALA A 65 2.34 -0.11 6.48
CA ALA A 65 1.72 0.33 7.73
C ALA A 65 1.81 -0.75 8.82
N ARG A 66 1.61 -2.03 8.48
CA ARG A 66 1.80 -3.15 9.43
C ARG A 66 3.22 -3.23 9.94
N LYS A 67 4.20 -3.18 9.06
CA LYS A 67 5.62 -3.21 9.43
C LYS A 67 5.97 -2.07 10.37
N MET A 68 5.59 -0.85 10.02
CA MET A 68 5.83 0.34 10.83
C MET A 68 5.12 0.26 12.18
N THR A 69 3.89 -0.28 12.23
CA THR A 69 3.17 -0.50 13.49
C THR A 69 3.92 -1.46 14.41
N VAL A 70 4.40 -2.59 13.90
CA VAL A 70 5.15 -3.58 14.69
C VAL A 70 6.46 -2.99 15.22
N GLU A 71 7.19 -2.24 14.39
CA GLU A 71 8.44 -1.59 14.79
C GLU A 71 8.19 -0.51 15.87
N ALA A 72 7.20 0.33 15.67
CA ALA A 72 6.84 1.37 16.64
C ALA A 72 6.35 0.77 17.96
N ALA A 73 5.45 -0.21 17.91
CA ALA A 73 4.95 -0.91 19.08
C ALA A 73 6.08 -1.56 19.88
N GLY A 74 7.04 -2.20 19.19
CA GLY A 74 8.21 -2.79 19.84
C GLY A 74 9.06 -1.77 20.59
N LYS A 75 9.31 -0.60 20.01
CA LYS A 75 10.06 0.50 20.65
C LYS A 75 9.30 1.08 21.85
N ILE A 76 8.02 1.34 21.68
CA ILE A 76 7.17 1.88 22.75
C ILE A 76 7.10 0.89 23.92
N SER A 77 6.86 -0.40 23.66
CA SER A 77 6.80 -1.43 24.69
C SER A 77 8.13 -1.60 25.41
N ALA A 78 9.26 -1.51 24.71
CA ALA A 78 10.59 -1.55 25.35
C ALA A 78 10.80 -0.39 26.31
N LEU A 79 10.40 0.83 25.96
CA LEU A 79 10.44 1.99 26.85
C LEU A 79 9.54 1.80 28.08
N THR A 80 8.32 1.31 27.89
CA THR A 80 7.40 1.03 28.99
C THR A 80 7.97 -0.04 29.94
N GLN A 81 8.61 -1.08 29.43
CA GLN A 81 9.25 -2.11 30.26
C GLN A 81 10.42 -1.54 31.06
N GLN A 82 11.28 -0.72 30.43
CA GLN A 82 12.37 -0.03 31.14
C GLN A 82 11.82 0.87 32.25
N TYR A 83 10.73 1.60 31.97
CA TYR A 83 10.07 2.45 32.94
C TYR A 83 9.49 1.64 34.11
N LYS A 84 8.84 0.50 33.86
CA LYS A 84 8.29 -0.38 34.90
C LYS A 84 9.35 -0.99 35.82
N ALA A 85 10.60 -0.98 35.43
CA ALA A 85 11.71 -1.40 36.31
C ALA A 85 12.14 -0.32 37.30
N LEU A 86 11.66 0.92 37.15
CA LEU A 86 11.89 1.99 38.12
C LEU A 86 10.94 1.88 39.29
N MET A 87 11.40 2.28 40.47
CA MET A 87 10.63 2.22 41.71
C MET A 87 10.61 3.56 42.44
N GLY A 88 9.54 3.83 43.16
CA GLY A 88 9.38 4.99 44.05
C GLY A 88 9.55 6.33 43.34
N GLY A 89 10.34 7.22 43.94
CA GLY A 89 10.57 8.57 43.39
C GLY A 89 11.12 8.59 41.97
N ASN A 90 11.99 7.63 41.60
CA ASN A 90 12.56 7.53 40.27
C ASN A 90 11.49 7.26 39.20
N ALA A 91 10.46 6.47 39.50
CA ALA A 91 9.35 6.20 38.62
C ALA A 91 8.53 7.48 38.36
N ARG A 92 8.28 8.28 39.38
CA ARG A 92 7.53 9.54 39.28
C ARG A 92 8.29 10.59 38.47
N GLU A 93 9.60 10.75 38.70
CA GLU A 93 10.43 11.70 37.97
C GLU A 93 10.58 11.31 36.50
N ALA A 94 10.68 10.03 36.19
CA ALA A 94 10.83 9.53 34.82
C ALA A 94 9.52 9.48 34.03
N GLN A 95 8.35 9.60 34.67
CA GLN A 95 7.05 9.42 34.03
C GLN A 95 6.86 10.37 32.83
N GLU A 96 7.02 11.66 33.05
CA GLU A 96 6.80 12.68 32.02
C GLU A 96 7.73 12.47 30.82
N LYS A 97 9.02 12.23 31.10
CA LYS A 97 10.01 11.96 30.06
C LYS A 97 9.65 10.74 29.23
N THR A 98 9.25 9.64 29.89
CA THR A 98 8.86 8.41 29.20
C THR A 98 7.63 8.63 28.32
N LEU A 99 6.63 9.37 28.80
CA LEU A 99 5.45 9.71 28.00
C LEU A 99 5.81 10.57 26.78
N GLN A 100 6.72 11.53 26.92
CA GLN A 100 7.22 12.34 25.80
C GLN A 100 7.98 11.49 24.77
N GLU A 101 8.82 10.55 25.22
CA GLU A 101 9.54 9.65 24.32
C GLU A 101 8.59 8.72 23.57
N ILE A 102 7.55 8.18 24.22
CA ILE A 102 6.51 7.37 23.58
C ILE A 102 5.76 8.20 22.52
N ALA A 103 5.39 9.44 22.85
CA ALA A 103 4.74 10.34 21.90
C ALA A 103 5.66 10.67 20.71
N ALA A 104 6.93 10.92 20.92
CA ALA A 104 7.92 11.19 19.87
C ALA A 104 8.07 10.01 18.91
N ILE A 105 8.09 8.76 19.41
CA ILE A 105 8.11 7.57 18.56
C ILE A 105 6.86 7.53 17.69
N ARG A 106 5.68 7.69 18.25
CA ARG A 106 4.42 7.73 17.49
C ARG A 106 4.47 8.77 16.37
N ASP A 107 4.86 9.99 16.70
CA ASP A 107 4.89 11.12 15.76
C ASP A 107 5.95 10.90 14.67
N GLN A 108 7.08 10.29 14.99
CA GLN A 108 8.10 9.89 14.02
C GLN A 108 7.53 8.93 12.96
N TYR A 109 6.78 7.91 13.39
CA TYR A 109 6.19 6.96 12.45
C TYR A 109 5.03 7.56 11.66
N PHE A 110 4.25 8.45 12.23
CA PHE A 110 3.24 9.21 11.48
C PHE A 110 3.86 10.12 10.41
N GLY A 111 5.02 10.70 10.69
CA GLY A 111 5.77 11.50 9.71
C GLY A 111 6.36 10.71 8.55
N GLN A 112 6.52 9.38 8.69
CA GLN A 112 7.01 8.50 7.64
C GLN A 112 5.90 8.00 6.69
N ALA A 113 4.63 8.30 7.00
CA ALA A 113 3.51 7.93 6.12
C ALA A 113 3.62 8.67 4.78
N THR A 114 3.63 7.90 3.68
CA THR A 114 3.81 8.44 2.32
C THR A 114 2.54 9.05 1.74
N ASN A 115 1.38 8.69 2.29
CA ASN A 115 0.07 9.20 1.85
C ASN A 115 -0.96 9.16 2.98
N GLY A 116 -2.13 9.79 2.74
CA GLY A 116 -3.21 9.87 3.74
C GLY A 116 -3.80 8.53 4.13
N ARG A 117 -3.88 7.56 3.21
CA ARG A 117 -4.36 6.19 3.48
C ARG A 117 -3.46 5.48 4.48
N MET A 118 -2.17 5.49 4.23
CA MET A 118 -1.16 4.90 5.12
C MET A 118 -1.16 5.56 6.49
N ARG A 119 -1.28 6.89 6.54
CA ARG A 119 -1.38 7.63 7.79
C ARG A 119 -2.60 7.21 8.61
N ALA A 120 -3.77 7.12 8.00
CA ALA A 120 -4.99 6.67 8.68
C ALA A 120 -4.86 5.24 9.22
N MET A 121 -4.21 4.33 8.48
CA MET A 121 -3.93 2.97 8.96
C MET A 121 -2.99 2.95 10.16
N LEU A 122 -1.96 3.79 10.14
CA LEU A 122 -1.04 3.93 11.27
C LEU A 122 -1.74 4.53 12.49
N GLU A 123 -2.52 5.58 12.32
CA GLU A 123 -3.31 6.19 13.41
C GLU A 123 -4.25 5.18 14.05
N GLN A 124 -4.96 4.39 13.27
CA GLN A 124 -5.85 3.35 13.78
C GLN A 124 -5.11 2.27 14.56
N ARG A 125 -3.98 1.79 14.05
CA ARG A 125 -3.24 0.66 14.64
C ARG A 125 -2.34 1.07 15.80
N LEU A 126 -1.62 2.17 15.67
CA LEU A 126 -0.76 2.67 16.75
C LEU A 126 -1.54 3.38 17.85
N GLY A 127 -2.74 3.88 17.55
CA GLY A 127 -3.56 4.59 18.55
C GLY A 127 -3.90 3.71 19.75
N SER A 128 -4.30 2.45 19.52
CA SER A 128 -4.58 1.51 20.62
C SER A 128 -3.34 1.18 21.41
N VAL A 129 -2.23 0.84 20.75
CA VAL A 129 -0.95 0.53 21.42
C VAL A 129 -0.48 1.72 22.24
N TYR A 130 -0.54 2.92 21.68
CA TYR A 130 -0.16 4.14 22.38
C TYR A 130 -0.99 4.36 23.66
N GLN A 131 -2.31 4.22 23.57
CA GLN A 131 -3.20 4.41 24.72
C GLN A 131 -2.94 3.36 25.82
N ASP A 132 -2.73 2.10 25.44
CA ASP A 132 -2.46 1.01 26.37
C ASP A 132 -1.14 1.25 27.12
N GLU A 133 -0.09 1.65 26.42
CA GLU A 133 1.22 1.88 27.02
C GLU A 133 1.28 3.17 27.84
N VAL A 134 0.61 4.23 27.44
CA VAL A 134 0.43 5.45 28.24
C VAL A 134 -0.30 5.14 29.55
N SER A 135 -1.36 4.33 29.48
CA SER A 135 -2.10 3.89 30.64
C SER A 135 -1.25 3.03 31.56
N ALA A 136 -0.41 2.16 31.00
CA ALA A 136 0.51 1.31 31.76
C ALA A 136 1.58 2.14 32.51
N VAL A 137 2.16 3.15 31.86
CA VAL A 137 3.12 4.08 32.48
C VAL A 137 2.47 4.87 33.61
N SER A 138 1.29 5.45 33.35
CA SER A 138 0.56 6.23 34.34
C SER A 138 0.11 5.39 35.51
N GLY A 139 -0.37 4.17 35.28
CA GLY A 139 -0.80 3.24 36.32
C GLY A 139 0.36 2.72 37.15
N HIS A 140 1.58 2.61 36.64
CA HIS A 140 2.77 2.27 37.41
C HIS A 140 3.18 3.42 38.33
N ALA A 141 3.24 4.65 37.82
CA ALA A 141 3.57 5.83 38.61
C ALA A 141 2.64 6.05 39.81
N LEU A 142 1.38 5.63 39.73
CA LEU A 142 0.40 5.75 40.83
C LEU A 142 0.57 4.70 41.91
N ARG A 143 1.27 3.60 41.61
CA ARG A 143 1.50 2.50 42.58
C ARG A 143 2.80 2.65 43.34
N GLU A 144 3.73 3.37 42.77
CA GLU A 144 5.05 3.67 43.32
C GLU A 144 5.05 5.00 44.11
#